data_18c17ce91c916994b340ef6d948dce4c
#
_entry.id   18c17ce91c916994b340ef6d948dce4c
#
_cell.length_a   1.000
_cell.length_b   1.000
_cell.length_c   1.000
_cell.angle_alpha   90.00
_cell.angle_beta   90.00
_cell.angle_gamma   90.00
#
_symmetry.space_group_name_H-M   'P 1'
#
loop_
_entity.id
_entity.type
_entity.pdbx_description
1 polymer ?
#
loop_
_entity_poly.entity_id
_entity_poly.type
_entity_poly.pdbx_seq_one_letter_code
_entity_poly.pdbx_strand_id
1 'polypeptide(L)'
;MPRYFFNTRIGDELISDPDGEVLRDADRAWEMARAMIRELLKTEGADGALLKATIEVTDDEGEIVLEFPFTEAILDAPDRSVTRH
;
A
#
# COMPACT_ATOMS: atom_id res chain seq x y z
N MET A 1 -7.62 16.58 -9.88
CA MET A 1 -6.98 15.66 -8.94
C MET A 1 -6.71 14.34 -9.64
N PRO A 2 -5.53 13.82 -9.48
CA PRO A 2 -5.18 12.59 -10.18
C PRO A 2 -5.90 11.37 -9.60
N ARG A 3 -5.99 10.33 -10.41
CA ARG A 3 -6.56 9.07 -9.98
C ARG A 3 -5.41 8.08 -9.80
N TYR A 4 -5.41 7.41 -8.67
CA TYR A 4 -4.38 6.42 -8.36
C TYR A 4 -5.02 5.05 -8.26
N PHE A 5 -4.27 4.03 -8.70
CA PHE A 5 -4.74 2.66 -8.68
C PHE A 5 -3.85 1.86 -7.73
N PHE A 6 -4.47 1.14 -6.83
CA PHE A 6 -3.75 0.41 -5.78
C PHE A 6 -3.76 -1.06 -6.12
N ASN A 7 -2.74 -1.48 -6.84
CA ASN A 7 -2.64 -2.87 -7.28
C ASN A 7 -1.83 -3.65 -6.26
N THR A 8 -2.24 -4.89 -5.99
CA THR A 8 -1.56 -5.70 -4.99
C THR A 8 -0.82 -6.83 -5.69
N ARG A 9 0.48 -6.90 -5.44
CA ARG A 9 1.30 -7.97 -5.98
C ARG A 9 1.58 -8.96 -4.87
N ILE A 10 1.19 -10.21 -5.08
CA ILE A 10 1.42 -11.29 -4.12
C ILE A 10 2.11 -12.41 -4.88
N GLY A 11 3.40 -12.60 -4.62
CA GLY A 11 4.16 -13.58 -5.36
C GLY A 11 4.17 -13.22 -6.83
N ASP A 12 3.71 -14.13 -7.68
CA ASP A 12 3.66 -13.90 -9.11
C ASP A 12 2.36 -13.30 -9.58
N GLU A 13 1.43 -13.09 -8.65
CA GLU A 13 0.11 -12.59 -9.02
C GLU A 13 0.01 -11.10 -8.82
N LEU A 14 -0.66 -10.44 -9.75
CA LEU A 14 -0.95 -9.02 -9.59
C LEU A 14 -2.45 -8.85 -9.62
N ILE A 15 -2.99 -8.35 -8.52
CA ILE A 15 -4.41 -8.07 -8.40
C ILE A 15 -4.61 -6.60 -8.69
N SER A 16 -5.17 -6.31 -9.85
CA SER A 16 -5.33 -4.91 -10.27
C SER A 16 -6.55 -4.28 -9.63
N ASP A 17 -6.42 -3.00 -9.36
CA ASP A 17 -7.52 -2.19 -8.85
C ASP A 17 -8.27 -1.64 -10.06
N PRO A 18 -9.50 -2.06 -10.30
CA PRO A 18 -10.22 -1.64 -11.50
C PRO A 18 -10.72 -0.21 -11.47
N ASP A 19 -10.91 0.34 -10.28
CA ASP A 19 -11.59 1.63 -10.16
C ASP A 19 -10.66 2.78 -9.80
N GLY A 20 -9.67 2.52 -8.99
CA GLY A 20 -8.80 3.58 -8.55
C GLY A 20 -9.47 4.52 -7.57
N GLU A 21 -8.72 5.52 -7.17
CA GLU A 21 -9.18 6.48 -6.19
C GLU A 21 -8.65 7.85 -6.58
N VAL A 22 -9.51 8.84 -6.57
CA VAL A 22 -9.08 10.20 -6.87
C VAL A 22 -8.56 10.82 -5.60
N LEU A 23 -7.28 11.17 -5.60
CA LEU A 23 -6.63 11.70 -4.41
C LEU A 23 -5.85 12.95 -4.78
N ARG A 24 -5.58 13.76 -3.79
CA ARG A 24 -4.97 15.04 -4.00
C ARG A 24 -3.53 14.93 -4.51
N ASP A 25 -2.77 14.02 -3.93
CA ASP A 25 -1.36 13.89 -4.29
C ASP A 25 -0.85 12.52 -3.87
N ALA A 26 0.42 12.28 -4.15
CA ALA A 26 1.03 11.00 -3.83
C ALA A 26 1.14 10.74 -2.33
N ASP A 27 1.22 11.81 -1.54
CA ASP A 27 1.27 11.63 -0.09
C ASP A 27 -0.02 11.01 0.42
N ARG A 28 -1.16 11.43 -0.12
CA ARG A 28 -2.42 10.82 0.26
C ARG A 28 -2.50 9.39 -0.22
N ALA A 29 -1.92 9.11 -1.38
CA ALA A 29 -1.90 7.73 -1.88
C ALA A 29 -1.06 6.86 -0.95
N TRP A 30 0.05 7.39 -0.44
CA TRP A 30 0.89 6.66 0.49
C TRP A 30 0.11 6.31 1.76
N GLU A 31 -0.60 7.31 2.30
CA GLU A 31 -1.38 7.08 3.51
C GLU A 31 -2.47 6.05 3.29
N MET A 32 -3.11 6.10 2.13
CA MET A 32 -4.17 5.15 1.83
C MET A 32 -3.61 3.74 1.67
N ALA A 33 -2.46 3.60 1.00
CA ALA A 33 -1.85 2.30 0.85
C ALA A 33 -1.50 1.70 2.20
N ARG A 34 -0.95 2.52 3.08
CA ARG A 34 -0.59 2.06 4.41
C ARG A 34 -1.81 1.60 5.18
N ALA A 35 -2.89 2.35 5.09
CA ALA A 35 -4.12 1.99 5.79
C ALA A 35 -4.71 0.70 5.23
N MET A 36 -4.66 0.54 3.91
CA MET A 36 -5.17 -0.68 3.29
C MET A 36 -4.39 -1.90 3.74
N ILE A 37 -3.07 -1.79 3.81
CA ILE A 37 -2.23 -2.89 4.23
C ILE A 37 -2.54 -3.24 5.68
N ARG A 38 -2.65 -2.24 6.54
CA ARG A 38 -2.91 -2.50 7.94
C ARG A 38 -4.27 -3.16 8.14
N GLU A 39 -5.25 -2.76 7.34
CA GLU A 39 -6.55 -3.36 7.42
C GLU A 39 -6.52 -4.81 6.96
N LEU A 40 -5.79 -5.09 5.90
CA LEU A 40 -5.66 -6.46 5.40
C LEU A 40 -4.97 -7.35 6.43
N LEU A 41 -3.91 -6.85 7.04
CA LEU A 41 -3.20 -7.63 8.03
C LEU A 41 -4.07 -7.89 9.26
N LYS A 42 -4.91 -6.93 9.60
CA LYS A 42 -5.79 -7.09 10.74
C LYS A 42 -6.86 -8.14 10.45
N THR A 43 -7.39 -8.13 9.23
CA THR A 43 -8.47 -9.02 8.86
C THR A 43 -7.99 -10.43 8.53
N GLU A 44 -6.93 -10.51 7.74
CA GLU A 44 -6.46 -11.79 7.22
C GLU A 44 -5.36 -12.42 8.06
N GLY A 45 -4.76 -11.63 8.92
CA GLY A 45 -3.62 -12.11 9.67
C GLY A 45 -2.34 -11.91 8.90
N ALA A 46 -1.23 -12.07 9.59
CA ALA A 46 0.08 -11.81 8.98
C ALA A 46 0.71 -13.13 8.54
N ASP A 47 0.13 -13.75 7.51
CA ASP A 47 0.70 -15.00 7.03
C ASP A 47 1.86 -14.69 6.07
N GLY A 48 2.58 -15.71 5.68
CA GLY A 48 3.79 -15.53 4.90
C GLY A 48 3.55 -14.89 3.55
N ALA A 49 2.45 -15.22 2.91
CA ALA A 49 2.16 -14.66 1.59
C ALA A 49 1.90 -13.16 1.70
N LEU A 50 1.12 -12.75 2.68
CA LEU A 50 0.82 -11.35 2.84
C LEU A 50 2.05 -10.57 3.25
N LEU A 51 2.92 -11.15 4.04
CA LEU A 51 4.12 -10.44 4.45
C LEU A 51 5.06 -10.18 3.28
N LYS A 52 4.89 -10.93 2.19
CA LYS A 52 5.71 -10.72 1.01
C LYS A 52 5.00 -9.91 -0.07
N ALA A 53 3.82 -9.44 0.23
CA ALA A 53 3.05 -8.68 -0.75
C ALA A 53 3.50 -7.22 -0.80
N THR A 54 3.16 -6.57 -1.90
CA THR A 54 3.49 -5.15 -2.09
C THR A 54 2.30 -4.49 -2.78
N ILE A 55 1.96 -3.30 -2.34
CA ILE A 55 0.99 -2.51 -3.09
C ILE A 55 1.77 -1.61 -4.06
N GLU A 56 1.43 -1.72 -5.33
CA GLU A 56 2.02 -0.87 -6.37
C GLU A 56 0.98 0.16 -6.74
N VAL A 57 1.25 1.41 -6.43
CA VAL A 57 0.32 2.49 -6.75
C VAL A 57 0.72 3.06 -8.10
N THR A 58 -0.21 3.06 -9.04
CA THR A 58 0.05 3.62 -10.35
C THR A 58 -0.87 4.80 -10.58
N ASP A 59 -0.47 5.68 -11.51
CA ASP A 59 -1.32 6.79 -11.89
C ASP A 59 -2.20 6.35 -13.06
N ASP A 60 -2.96 7.27 -13.64
CA ASP A 60 -3.88 6.91 -14.69
C ASP A 60 -3.18 6.69 -16.03
N GLU A 61 -1.87 6.85 -16.07
CA GLU A 61 -1.11 6.49 -17.26
C GLU A 61 -0.40 5.15 -17.06
N GLY A 62 -0.64 4.50 -15.94
CA GLY A 62 -0.06 3.20 -15.68
C GLY A 62 1.34 3.24 -15.12
N GLU A 63 1.82 4.42 -14.76
CA GLU A 63 3.18 4.53 -14.23
C GLU A 63 3.16 4.32 -12.73
N ILE A 64 4.13 3.56 -12.23
CA ILE A 64 4.24 3.31 -10.80
C ILE A 64 4.77 4.56 -10.14
N VAL A 65 3.98 5.12 -9.24
CA VAL A 65 4.41 6.31 -8.50
C VAL A 65 4.85 5.94 -7.09
N LEU A 66 4.55 4.72 -6.66
CA LEU A 66 4.83 4.33 -5.28
C LEU A 66 4.73 2.83 -5.14
N GLU A 67 5.68 2.23 -4.43
CA GLU A 67 5.61 0.81 -4.09
C GLU A 67 5.69 0.72 -2.57
N PHE A 68 4.75 0.00 -1.98
CA PHE A 68 4.67 -0.07 -0.54
C PHE A 68 4.65 -1.54 -0.12
N PRO A 69 5.79 -2.10 0.26
CA PRO A 69 5.82 -3.48 0.74
C PRO A 69 5.03 -3.59 2.05
N PHE A 70 4.32 -4.69 2.22
CA PHE A 70 3.53 -4.88 3.42
C PHE A 70 4.38 -4.80 4.68
N THR A 71 5.61 -5.28 4.61
CA THR A 71 6.50 -5.23 5.77
C THR A 71 6.79 -3.81 6.20
N GLU A 72 6.77 -2.87 5.27
CA GLU A 72 7.02 -1.48 5.64
C GLU A 72 5.90 -0.91 6.49
N ALA A 73 4.68 -1.34 6.24
CA ALA A 73 3.57 -0.88 7.04
C ALA A 73 3.70 -1.36 8.48
N ILE A 74 4.23 -2.56 8.65
CA ILE A 74 4.43 -3.10 9.99
C ILE A 74 5.57 -2.39 10.69
N LEU A 75 6.68 -2.24 9.98
CA LEU A 75 7.86 -1.59 10.55
C LEU A 75 7.62 -0.13 10.82
N ASP A 76 6.71 0.45 10.06
CA ASP A 76 6.38 1.85 10.21
C ASP A 76 5.41 2.08 11.32
N ALA A 77 5.19 1.09 12.10
CA ALA A 77 4.24 1.18 13.17
C ALA A 77 4.66 2.23 14.15
N PRO A 78 3.83 2.56 15.02
CA PRO A 78 3.98 3.67 15.92
C PRO A 78 5.30 3.83 16.61
N ASP A 79 6.07 2.84 16.61
CA ASP A 79 7.32 2.98 17.27
C ASP A 79 8.11 4.09 16.72
N ARG A 80 7.98 4.38 15.46
CA ARG A 80 8.73 5.42 14.95
C ARG A 80 8.38 6.68 15.53
N SER A 81 7.18 6.81 15.76
CA SER A 81 6.75 8.05 16.27
C SER A 81 7.32 8.31 17.59
N VAL A 82 7.77 7.30 18.18
CA VAL A 82 8.32 7.53 19.40
C VAL A 82 9.61 8.06 19.36
N THR A 83 10.21 7.83 18.64
CA THR A 83 11.40 8.21 18.72
C THR A 83 11.92 9.31 18.83
N ARG A 84 11.71 9.34 18.93
CA ARG A 84 12.13 9.98 19.05
C ARG A 84 12.30 10.68 19.63
N HIS A 85 12.43 10.74 19.70
CA HIS A 85 12.67 11.28 20.18
C HIS A 85 13.10 11.47 20.45
#